data_aa77393fc68d33f5c172ff04d5965cfb
#
_entry.id   aa77393fc68d33f5c172ff04d5965cfb
#
_cell.length_a   1.000
_cell.length_b   1.000
_cell.length_c   1.000
_cell.angle_alpha   90.00
_cell.angle_beta   90.00
_cell.angle_gamma   90.00
#
_symmetry.space_group_name_H-M   'P 1'
#
loop_
_entity.id
_entity.type
_entity.pdbx_description
1 polymer ?
#
loop_
_entity_poly.entity_id
_entity_poly.type
_entity_poly.pdbx_seq_one_letter_code
_entity_poly.pdbx_strand_id
1 'polypeptide(L)'
;ADLAMITGNIGRKGVGVNPLRGQNNVQGAADMGCQPHQGAGYFPVDDKKNQDFYTEKYGAVHPTKAGLKIPQIFDAAISREIKAVWIIGEDVVQTDPNSAHVAKAMNALDLLVVQEIFMSETAKHADVVLPGTTFLEKDGTFTNTERRVQRVNKAVEPLPGTKPDGLIVTEMMQKLGYDQKLYDADEVLKEIADVVPFFKGVSRERLGNLGLQWPVQEDGTDTKILHKETFKLGKGRIKYFDWKESQEIKNNKKDYPLILTTSRVLQHYNAATMTRRTKNINIVDEDILLVHPKDAKHRELNTGDVARLYSGRGEVALKVEVTDKVKEGIVFTTFHFPEHMVNMVTGHGKDEETM
;
A
#
# COMPACT_ATOMS: atom_id res chain seq x y z
N ALA A 1 -2.02 8.67 18.15
CA ALA A 1 -1.40 9.98 18.37
C ALA A 1 -1.81 10.57 19.71
N ASP A 2 -3.12 10.61 20.04
CA ASP A 2 -3.65 11.27 21.25
C ASP A 2 -3.04 10.72 22.55
N LEU A 3 -2.97 9.40 22.69
CA LEU A 3 -2.32 8.78 23.87
C LEU A 3 -0.87 9.22 24.02
N ALA A 4 -0.11 9.26 22.93
CA ALA A 4 1.29 9.70 22.97
C ALA A 4 1.43 11.18 23.37
N MET A 5 0.51 12.05 22.92
CA MET A 5 0.48 13.45 23.32
C MET A 5 0.13 13.62 24.80
N ILE A 6 -0.92 12.94 25.29
CA ILE A 6 -1.39 13.03 26.68
C ILE A 6 -0.30 12.53 27.66
N THR A 7 0.44 11.50 27.28
CA THR A 7 1.51 10.92 28.11
C THR A 7 2.88 11.55 27.90
N GLY A 8 2.99 12.63 27.11
CA GLY A 8 4.25 13.31 26.84
C GLY A 8 5.26 12.49 26.04
N ASN A 9 4.80 11.51 25.25
CA ASN A 9 5.64 10.63 24.44
C ASN A 9 5.85 11.16 23.01
N ILE A 10 6.08 12.46 22.87
CA ILE A 10 6.40 13.14 21.60
C ILE A 10 7.50 14.17 21.84
N GLY A 11 8.33 14.44 20.84
CA GLY A 11 9.28 15.57 20.82
C GLY A 11 10.55 15.38 21.62
N ARG A 12 10.85 14.20 22.12
CA ARG A 12 12.10 13.90 22.87
C ARG A 12 12.70 12.56 22.44
N LYS A 13 13.94 12.33 22.84
CA LYS A 13 14.70 11.11 22.49
C LYS A 13 14.00 9.86 23.06
N GLY A 14 13.92 8.82 22.24
CA GLY A 14 13.41 7.50 22.62
C GLY A 14 11.88 7.38 22.68
N VAL A 15 11.15 8.40 22.23
CA VAL A 15 9.68 8.37 22.15
C VAL A 15 9.17 8.90 20.82
N GLY A 16 7.92 8.62 20.49
CA GLY A 16 7.26 9.10 19.27
C GLY A 16 6.12 8.20 18.82
N VAL A 17 5.42 8.65 17.80
CA VAL A 17 4.46 7.83 17.04
C VAL A 17 5.17 7.35 15.80
N ASN A 18 5.36 6.06 15.68
CA ASN A 18 6.08 5.44 14.58
C ASN A 18 5.16 4.45 13.82
N PRO A 19 4.51 4.88 12.74
CA PRO A 19 3.68 4.00 11.94
C PRO A 19 4.53 2.89 11.31
N LEU A 20 4.15 1.64 11.51
CA LEU A 20 4.79 0.51 10.85
C LEU A 20 4.27 0.40 9.42
N ARG A 21 5.01 0.97 8.49
CA ARG A 21 4.70 0.86 7.07
C ARG A 21 4.93 -0.58 6.60
N GLY A 22 4.04 -1.10 5.72
CA GLY A 22 4.09 -2.48 5.28
C GLY A 22 5.26 -2.77 4.34
N GLN A 23 5.23 -2.23 3.14
CA GLN A 23 6.22 -2.47 2.10
C GLN A 23 7.40 -1.51 2.18
N ASN A 24 8.48 -1.85 1.46
CA ASN A 24 9.59 -0.94 1.23
C ASN A 24 9.10 0.32 0.51
N ASN A 25 9.64 1.48 0.91
CA ASN A 25 9.36 2.77 0.31
C ASN A 25 7.89 3.25 0.36
N VAL A 26 7.01 2.66 1.19
CA VAL A 26 5.64 3.18 1.39
C VAL A 26 5.68 4.62 1.91
N GLN A 27 6.63 4.94 2.79
CA GLN A 27 6.82 6.31 3.25
C GLN A 27 7.23 7.23 2.09
N GLY A 28 8.19 6.82 1.26
CA GLY A 28 8.63 7.60 0.11
C GLY A 28 7.53 7.78 -0.95
N ALA A 29 6.72 6.75 -1.20
CA ALA A 29 5.56 6.88 -2.09
C ALA A 29 4.57 7.93 -1.58
N ALA A 30 4.27 7.94 -0.27
CA ALA A 30 3.43 8.97 0.34
C ALA A 30 4.09 10.37 0.28
N ASP A 31 5.40 10.46 0.53
CA ASP A 31 6.16 11.71 0.44
C ASP A 31 6.09 12.33 -0.97
N MET A 32 6.02 11.49 -2.00
CA MET A 32 5.92 11.91 -3.41
C MET A 32 4.49 12.07 -3.92
N GLY A 33 3.49 11.98 -3.05
CA GLY A 33 2.10 12.25 -3.42
C GLY A 33 1.40 11.09 -4.15
N CYS A 34 1.83 9.83 -3.95
CA CYS A 34 1.06 8.66 -4.41
C CYS A 34 -0.22 8.49 -3.59
N GLN A 35 -1.04 9.54 -3.54
CA GLN A 35 -2.31 9.64 -2.82
C GLN A 35 -3.29 10.49 -3.61
N PRO A 36 -4.60 10.19 -3.58
CA PRO A 36 -5.55 10.89 -4.45
C PRO A 36 -5.80 12.35 -4.07
N HIS A 37 -5.48 12.77 -2.85
CA HIS A 37 -5.82 14.09 -2.30
C HIS A 37 -4.60 14.98 -2.03
N GLN A 38 -3.39 14.47 -2.25
CA GLN A 38 -2.14 15.19 -2.00
C GLN A 38 -1.14 14.96 -3.12
N GLY A 39 -0.41 16.00 -3.49
CA GLY A 39 0.77 15.92 -4.33
C GLY A 39 2.05 15.69 -3.51
N ALA A 40 3.21 15.72 -4.19
CA ALA A 40 4.51 15.60 -3.55
C ALA A 40 4.66 16.63 -2.41
N GLY A 41 5.25 16.20 -1.30
CA GLY A 41 5.37 17.06 -0.11
C GLY A 41 4.10 17.19 0.73
N TYR A 42 3.13 16.33 0.54
CA TYR A 42 1.81 16.37 1.21
C TYR A 42 1.00 17.64 0.93
N PHE A 43 1.19 18.25 -0.22
CA PHE A 43 0.43 19.42 -0.61
C PHE A 43 -0.98 19.05 -1.08
N PRO A 44 -2.05 19.55 -0.43
CA PRO A 44 -3.42 19.31 -0.86
C PRO A 44 -3.64 19.71 -2.32
N VAL A 45 -4.26 18.86 -3.12
CA VAL A 45 -4.52 19.11 -4.55
C VAL A 45 -5.62 20.15 -4.80
N ASP A 46 -6.52 20.36 -3.81
CA ASP A 46 -7.61 21.32 -3.86
C ASP A 46 -7.21 22.73 -3.36
N ASP A 47 -5.97 22.92 -2.92
CA ASP A 47 -5.43 24.25 -2.55
C ASP A 47 -4.94 24.99 -3.78
N LYS A 48 -5.53 26.13 -4.05
CA LYS A 48 -5.21 26.97 -5.22
C LYS A 48 -3.74 27.38 -5.30
N LYS A 49 -3.11 27.66 -4.17
CA LYS A 49 -1.68 28.02 -4.11
C LYS A 49 -0.78 26.85 -4.60
N ASN A 50 -1.13 25.62 -4.21
CA ASN A 50 -0.40 24.46 -4.65
C ASN A 50 -0.63 24.16 -6.14
N GLN A 51 -1.85 24.33 -6.62
CA GLN A 51 -2.18 24.20 -8.04
C GLN A 51 -1.36 25.18 -8.90
N ASP A 52 -1.29 26.45 -8.48
CA ASP A 52 -0.52 27.46 -9.19
C ASP A 52 0.98 27.15 -9.19
N PHE A 53 1.52 26.72 -8.05
CA PHE A 53 2.91 26.30 -7.93
C PHE A 53 3.27 25.15 -8.87
N TYR A 54 2.47 24.08 -8.89
CA TYR A 54 2.74 22.95 -9.78
C TYR A 54 2.49 23.27 -11.24
N THR A 55 1.49 24.09 -11.57
CA THR A 55 1.23 24.53 -12.93
C THR A 55 2.39 25.38 -13.47
N GLU A 56 2.92 26.28 -12.65
CA GLU A 56 4.11 27.08 -13.01
C GLU A 56 5.35 26.18 -13.17
N LYS A 57 5.58 25.26 -12.23
CA LYS A 57 6.76 24.39 -12.22
C LYS A 57 6.79 23.42 -13.39
N TYR A 58 5.66 22.85 -13.77
CA TYR A 58 5.59 21.77 -14.78
C TYR A 58 4.96 22.18 -16.11
N GLY A 59 4.45 23.41 -16.23
CA GLY A 59 3.83 23.89 -17.48
C GLY A 59 2.54 23.14 -17.86
N ALA A 60 1.94 22.40 -16.93
CA ALA A 60 0.72 21.63 -17.13
C ALA A 60 -0.32 21.98 -16.08
N VAL A 61 -1.60 21.96 -16.46
CA VAL A 61 -2.71 22.24 -15.53
C VAL A 61 -2.78 21.15 -14.47
N HIS A 62 -2.62 21.55 -13.21
CA HIS A 62 -2.72 20.64 -12.08
C HIS A 62 -4.20 20.32 -11.75
N PRO A 63 -4.53 19.09 -11.36
CA PRO A 63 -5.89 18.76 -10.91
C PRO A 63 -6.38 19.66 -9.77
N THR A 64 -7.65 20.04 -9.81
CA THR A 64 -8.26 20.96 -8.84
C THR A 64 -9.11 20.25 -7.77
N LYS A 65 -9.27 18.94 -7.91
CA LYS A 65 -10.03 18.09 -6.99
C LYS A 65 -9.24 16.82 -6.68
N ALA A 66 -9.47 16.29 -5.48
CA ALA A 66 -8.94 14.97 -5.11
C ALA A 66 -9.41 13.90 -6.10
N GLY A 67 -8.51 12.97 -6.42
CA GLY A 67 -8.84 11.78 -7.19
C GLY A 67 -9.64 10.76 -6.37
N LEU A 68 -10.02 9.66 -7.01
CA LEU A 68 -10.73 8.57 -6.37
C LEU A 68 -9.78 7.71 -5.53
N LYS A 69 -10.28 7.17 -4.43
CA LYS A 69 -9.62 6.11 -3.66
C LYS A 69 -9.81 4.76 -4.36
N ILE A 70 -8.95 3.77 -4.10
CA ILE A 70 -8.96 2.47 -4.78
C ILE A 70 -10.36 1.83 -4.85
N PRO A 71 -11.15 1.69 -3.76
CA PRO A 71 -12.49 1.11 -3.87
C PRO A 71 -13.42 1.90 -4.78
N GLN A 72 -13.30 3.25 -4.78
CA GLN A 72 -14.10 4.11 -5.65
C GLN A 72 -13.69 3.98 -7.14
N ILE A 73 -12.41 3.67 -7.42
CA ILE A 73 -11.94 3.38 -8.78
C ILE A 73 -12.63 2.12 -9.32
N PHE A 74 -12.80 1.08 -8.49
CA PHE A 74 -13.49 -0.14 -8.89
C PHE A 74 -14.98 0.12 -9.20
N ASP A 75 -15.66 0.88 -8.33
CA ASP A 75 -17.05 1.28 -8.56
C ASP A 75 -17.19 2.10 -9.86
N ALA A 76 -16.30 3.06 -10.08
CA ALA A 76 -16.28 3.92 -11.25
C ALA A 76 -15.93 3.14 -12.56
N ALA A 77 -15.11 2.09 -12.48
CA ALA A 77 -14.86 1.19 -13.59
C ALA A 77 -16.11 0.38 -13.97
N ILE A 78 -16.81 -0.17 -12.98
CA ILE A 78 -18.06 -0.92 -13.20
C ILE A 78 -19.17 -0.03 -13.78
N SER A 79 -19.28 1.21 -13.30
CA SER A 79 -20.25 2.21 -13.82
C SER A 79 -19.82 2.82 -15.16
N ARG A 80 -18.63 2.49 -15.68
CA ARG A 80 -18.05 3.04 -16.93
C ARG A 80 -17.72 4.52 -16.87
N GLU A 81 -17.62 5.11 -15.69
CA GLU A 81 -17.12 6.47 -15.48
C GLU A 81 -15.60 6.52 -15.74
N ILE A 82 -14.86 5.51 -15.25
CA ILE A 82 -13.46 5.25 -15.60
C ILE A 82 -13.42 4.14 -16.66
N LYS A 83 -12.65 4.38 -17.73
CA LYS A 83 -12.51 3.46 -18.87
C LYS A 83 -11.11 2.90 -19.03
N ALA A 84 -10.11 3.55 -18.48
CA ALA A 84 -8.73 3.11 -18.52
C ALA A 84 -8.06 3.24 -17.15
N VAL A 85 -7.27 2.23 -16.79
CA VAL A 85 -6.49 2.23 -15.54
C VAL A 85 -5.08 1.72 -15.83
N TRP A 86 -4.09 2.37 -15.23
CA TRP A 86 -2.72 1.90 -15.21
C TRP A 86 -2.34 1.56 -13.78
N ILE A 87 -2.07 0.29 -13.50
CA ILE A 87 -1.67 -0.23 -12.18
C ILE A 87 -0.16 -0.49 -12.20
N ILE A 88 0.53 0.02 -11.19
CA ILE A 88 1.99 -0.10 -11.06
C ILE A 88 2.32 -0.80 -9.75
N GLY A 89 2.85 -2.02 -9.83
CA GLY A 89 3.39 -2.77 -8.70
C GLY A 89 2.36 -3.17 -7.63
N GLU A 90 1.10 -3.39 -8.02
CA GLU A 90 0.01 -3.77 -7.09
C GLU A 90 -0.84 -4.90 -7.67
N ASP A 91 -1.09 -5.94 -6.87
CA ASP A 91 -1.94 -7.07 -7.25
C ASP A 91 -3.34 -6.94 -6.62
N VAL A 92 -4.12 -5.94 -7.08
CA VAL A 92 -5.41 -5.57 -6.50
C VAL A 92 -6.44 -6.71 -6.53
N VAL A 93 -6.39 -7.61 -7.52
CA VAL A 93 -7.31 -8.76 -7.60
C VAL A 93 -7.08 -9.74 -6.44
N GLN A 94 -5.83 -9.92 -6.01
CA GLN A 94 -5.52 -10.77 -4.86
C GLN A 94 -5.63 -10.03 -3.53
N THR A 95 -5.22 -8.75 -3.47
CA THR A 95 -5.01 -8.05 -2.20
C THR A 95 -6.22 -7.29 -1.69
N ASP A 96 -7.06 -6.79 -2.58
CA ASP A 96 -8.23 -6.00 -2.18
C ASP A 96 -9.40 -6.88 -1.74
N PRO A 97 -10.18 -6.41 -0.74
CA PRO A 97 -11.37 -7.13 -0.30
C PRO A 97 -12.41 -7.28 -1.41
N ASN A 98 -13.19 -8.36 -1.36
CA ASN A 98 -14.20 -8.68 -2.36
C ASN A 98 -13.61 -8.86 -3.78
N SER A 99 -12.68 -9.80 -3.91
CA SER A 99 -11.95 -10.07 -5.16
C SER A 99 -12.87 -10.26 -6.39
N ALA A 100 -14.07 -10.79 -6.21
CA ALA A 100 -15.04 -10.91 -7.31
C ALA A 100 -15.47 -9.54 -7.86
N HIS A 101 -15.69 -8.56 -6.97
CA HIS A 101 -16.01 -7.18 -7.36
C HIS A 101 -14.81 -6.51 -8.06
N VAL A 102 -13.61 -6.72 -7.54
CA VAL A 102 -12.36 -6.20 -8.15
C VAL A 102 -12.15 -6.78 -9.55
N ALA A 103 -12.26 -8.10 -9.71
CA ALA A 103 -12.14 -8.75 -11.02
C ALA A 103 -13.21 -8.24 -12.02
N LYS A 104 -14.45 -8.05 -11.55
CA LYS A 104 -15.50 -7.43 -12.36
C LYS A 104 -15.15 -6.01 -12.80
N ALA A 105 -14.54 -5.22 -11.91
CA ALA A 105 -14.09 -3.87 -12.23
C ALA A 105 -12.99 -3.88 -13.29
N MET A 106 -11.98 -4.75 -13.15
CA MET A 106 -10.90 -4.89 -14.14
C MET A 106 -11.44 -5.28 -15.53
N ASN A 107 -12.36 -6.24 -15.58
CA ASN A 107 -12.98 -6.69 -16.83
C ASN A 107 -13.95 -5.67 -17.46
N ALA A 108 -14.38 -4.64 -16.73
CA ALA A 108 -15.24 -3.58 -17.24
C ALA A 108 -14.48 -2.45 -17.93
N LEU A 109 -13.16 -2.38 -17.78
CA LEU A 109 -12.33 -1.36 -18.40
C LEU A 109 -12.23 -1.55 -19.93
N ASP A 110 -12.03 -0.44 -20.66
CA ASP A 110 -11.68 -0.46 -22.09
C ASP A 110 -10.18 -0.69 -22.29
N LEU A 111 -9.36 -0.32 -21.28
CA LEU A 111 -7.91 -0.50 -21.29
C LEU A 111 -7.42 -0.70 -19.84
N LEU A 112 -6.82 -1.84 -19.58
CA LEU A 112 -6.07 -2.10 -18.36
C LEU A 112 -4.58 -2.30 -18.68
N VAL A 113 -3.75 -1.38 -18.20
CA VAL A 113 -2.29 -1.50 -18.26
C VAL A 113 -1.78 -1.92 -16.89
N VAL A 114 -0.99 -2.97 -16.82
CA VAL A 114 -0.35 -3.43 -15.58
C VAL A 114 1.16 -3.42 -15.75
N GLN A 115 1.84 -2.64 -14.90
CA GLN A 115 3.29 -2.60 -14.82
C GLN A 115 3.73 -3.39 -13.60
N GLU A 116 4.38 -4.53 -13.82
CA GLU A 116 4.65 -5.50 -12.76
C GLU A 116 5.94 -6.29 -13.04
N ILE A 117 6.53 -6.86 -11.99
CA ILE A 117 7.71 -7.73 -12.09
C ILE A 117 7.35 -9.22 -12.25
N PHE A 118 6.10 -9.59 -11.96
CA PHE A 118 5.59 -10.95 -12.13
C PHE A 118 4.22 -10.93 -12.82
N MET A 119 3.85 -12.04 -13.45
CA MET A 119 2.48 -12.24 -13.91
C MET A 119 1.57 -12.49 -12.68
N SER A 120 1.06 -11.40 -12.10
CA SER A 120 0.16 -11.38 -10.93
C SER A 120 -1.27 -11.75 -11.32
N GLU A 121 -2.15 -11.93 -10.32
CA GLU A 121 -3.58 -12.18 -10.61
C GLU A 121 -4.19 -10.99 -11.35
N THR A 122 -3.82 -9.77 -10.98
CA THR A 122 -4.24 -8.56 -11.70
C THR A 122 -3.70 -8.51 -13.14
N ALA A 123 -2.45 -8.89 -13.35
CA ALA A 123 -1.84 -8.89 -14.68
C ALA A 123 -2.51 -9.88 -15.65
N LYS A 124 -3.18 -10.93 -15.16
CA LYS A 124 -3.97 -11.85 -15.98
C LYS A 124 -5.21 -11.20 -16.62
N HIS A 125 -5.68 -10.08 -16.09
CA HIS A 125 -6.79 -9.30 -16.64
C HIS A 125 -6.34 -8.18 -17.58
N ALA A 126 -5.03 -7.89 -17.65
CA ALA A 126 -4.50 -6.75 -18.36
C ALA A 126 -4.56 -6.92 -19.90
N ASP A 127 -4.89 -5.82 -20.60
CA ASP A 127 -4.72 -5.71 -22.05
C ASP A 127 -3.25 -5.54 -22.44
N VAL A 128 -2.48 -4.85 -21.56
CA VAL A 128 -1.05 -4.59 -21.75
C VAL A 128 -0.31 -4.81 -20.45
N VAL A 129 0.74 -5.64 -20.49
CA VAL A 129 1.68 -5.80 -19.38
C VAL A 129 3.01 -5.14 -19.72
N LEU A 130 3.48 -4.26 -18.84
CA LEU A 130 4.77 -3.58 -18.95
C LEU A 130 5.74 -4.21 -17.92
N PRO A 131 6.76 -4.96 -18.36
CA PRO A 131 7.70 -5.59 -17.44
C PRO A 131 8.59 -4.57 -16.72
N GLY A 132 8.38 -4.40 -15.42
CA GLY A 132 9.18 -3.57 -14.52
C GLY A 132 10.44 -4.30 -14.03
N THR A 133 11.31 -3.57 -13.32
CA THR A 133 12.49 -4.12 -12.67
C THR A 133 12.34 -4.15 -11.15
N THR A 134 13.05 -5.07 -10.50
CA THR A 134 13.19 -5.06 -9.05
C THR A 134 14.06 -3.88 -8.58
N PHE A 135 14.08 -3.61 -7.27
CA PHE A 135 14.95 -2.58 -6.70
C PHE A 135 16.44 -2.91 -6.80
N LEU A 136 16.80 -4.18 -7.02
CA LEU A 136 18.20 -4.60 -7.23
C LEU A 136 18.72 -4.24 -8.62
N GLU A 137 17.84 -3.94 -9.56
CA GLU A 137 18.13 -3.71 -10.97
C GLU A 137 18.09 -2.22 -11.36
N LYS A 138 17.92 -1.32 -10.37
CA LYS A 138 17.81 0.14 -10.62
C LYS A 138 18.42 0.96 -9.50
N ASP A 139 18.78 2.20 -9.82
CA ASP A 139 19.19 3.23 -8.86
C ASP A 139 17.98 4.05 -8.41
N GLY A 140 18.10 4.66 -7.21
CA GLY A 140 17.08 5.54 -6.66
C GLY A 140 17.24 5.78 -5.16
N THR A 141 16.12 6.09 -4.50
CA THR A 141 16.06 6.25 -3.05
C THR A 141 14.81 5.58 -2.48
N PHE A 142 14.94 5.05 -1.26
CA PHE A 142 13.81 4.61 -0.43
C PHE A 142 13.74 5.46 0.82
N THR A 143 12.53 5.76 1.26
CA THR A 143 12.29 6.37 2.58
C THR A 143 11.65 5.34 3.50
N ASN A 144 12.28 5.05 4.63
CA ASN A 144 11.78 4.10 5.60
C ASN A 144 10.80 4.72 6.61
N THR A 145 10.24 3.88 7.49
CA THR A 145 9.26 4.26 8.52
C THR A 145 9.75 5.37 9.46
N GLU A 146 11.06 5.48 9.72
CA GLU A 146 11.65 6.56 10.52
C GLU A 146 11.95 7.84 9.72
N ARG A 147 11.40 7.97 8.52
CA ARG A 147 11.61 9.11 7.61
C ARG A 147 13.05 9.22 7.08
N ARG A 148 13.76 8.11 7.08
CA ARG A 148 15.13 8.07 6.59
C ARG A 148 15.15 7.80 5.09
N VAL A 149 15.63 8.79 4.34
CA VAL A 149 15.91 8.67 2.90
C VAL A 149 17.23 7.96 2.73
N GLN A 150 17.23 6.84 2.03
CA GLN A 150 18.39 5.97 1.85
C GLN A 150 18.64 5.70 0.38
N ARG A 151 19.89 5.54 -0.01
CA ARG A 151 20.27 5.20 -1.39
C ARG A 151 19.87 3.77 -1.70
N VAL A 152 19.33 3.57 -2.88
CA VAL A 152 19.22 2.28 -3.55
C VAL A 152 20.21 2.29 -4.71
N ASN A 153 21.12 1.34 -4.74
CA ASN A 153 22.10 1.20 -5.80
C ASN A 153 21.83 -0.06 -6.59
N LYS A 154 21.88 0.03 -7.90
CA LYS A 154 21.78 -1.13 -8.78
C LYS A 154 22.85 -2.15 -8.42
N ALA A 155 22.44 -3.38 -8.18
CA ALA A 155 23.34 -4.49 -7.81
C ALA A 155 23.51 -5.52 -8.93
N VAL A 156 22.49 -5.65 -9.80
CA VAL A 156 22.48 -6.57 -10.93
C VAL A 156 21.92 -5.89 -12.17
N GLU A 157 22.25 -6.40 -13.35
CA GLU A 157 21.67 -5.90 -14.59
C GLU A 157 20.21 -6.32 -14.73
N PRO A 158 19.35 -5.44 -15.28
CA PRO A 158 17.96 -5.77 -15.59
C PRO A 158 17.84 -7.00 -16.48
N LEU A 159 16.81 -7.79 -16.27
CA LEU A 159 16.49 -8.88 -17.18
C LEU A 159 16.17 -8.34 -18.57
N PRO A 160 16.56 -9.04 -19.66
CA PRO A 160 16.23 -8.62 -21.02
C PRO A 160 14.73 -8.39 -21.20
N GLY A 161 14.36 -7.24 -21.75
CA GLY A 161 12.96 -6.85 -22.00
C GLY A 161 12.28 -6.15 -20.84
N THR A 162 12.94 -5.98 -19.67
CA THR A 162 12.43 -5.20 -18.55
C THR A 162 13.01 -3.79 -18.54
N LYS A 163 12.30 -2.85 -17.89
CA LYS A 163 12.77 -1.46 -17.72
C LYS A 163 12.50 -0.97 -16.30
N PRO A 164 13.36 -0.09 -15.73
CA PRO A 164 13.06 0.63 -14.50
C PRO A 164 11.73 1.40 -14.60
N ASP A 165 10.95 1.41 -13.52
CA ASP A 165 9.62 2.05 -13.51
C ASP A 165 9.67 3.52 -13.94
N GLY A 166 10.66 4.27 -13.47
CA GLY A 166 10.84 5.67 -13.85
C GLY A 166 11.10 5.84 -15.35
N LEU A 167 11.83 4.91 -15.98
CA LEU A 167 12.05 4.94 -17.44
C LEU A 167 10.75 4.64 -18.19
N ILE A 168 9.96 3.65 -17.77
CA ILE A 168 8.65 3.36 -18.38
C ILE A 168 7.75 4.59 -18.31
N VAL A 169 7.69 5.26 -17.15
CA VAL A 169 6.87 6.46 -16.94
C VAL A 169 7.33 7.60 -17.85
N THR A 170 8.62 7.90 -17.90
CA THR A 170 9.14 9.02 -18.72
C THR A 170 9.03 8.75 -20.23
N GLU A 171 9.21 7.51 -20.67
CA GLU A 171 8.93 7.13 -22.07
C GLU A 171 7.44 7.30 -22.42
N MET A 172 6.53 6.96 -21.49
CA MET A 172 5.10 7.16 -21.69
C MET A 172 4.76 8.65 -21.76
N MET A 173 5.35 9.49 -20.90
CA MET A 173 5.18 10.94 -20.94
C MET A 173 5.56 11.50 -22.32
N GLN A 174 6.72 11.09 -22.86
CA GLN A 174 7.16 11.50 -24.21
C GLN A 174 6.18 11.06 -25.31
N LYS A 175 5.69 9.81 -25.22
CA LYS A 175 4.70 9.28 -26.18
C LYS A 175 3.37 10.01 -26.13
N LEU A 176 3.00 10.55 -24.98
CA LEU A 176 1.81 11.40 -24.79
C LEU A 176 2.06 12.86 -25.15
N GLY A 177 3.23 13.21 -25.66
CA GLY A 177 3.57 14.55 -26.15
C GLY A 177 4.08 15.51 -25.09
N TYR A 178 4.40 15.03 -23.86
CA TYR A 178 5.04 15.83 -22.83
C TYR A 178 6.56 15.78 -23.00
N ASP A 179 7.21 16.96 -23.09
CA ASP A 179 8.66 17.08 -23.26
C ASP A 179 9.39 16.80 -21.94
N GLN A 180 9.54 15.51 -21.62
CA GLN A 180 10.22 15.02 -20.43
C GLN A 180 11.53 14.33 -20.81
N LYS A 181 12.62 14.63 -20.11
CA LYS A 181 13.85 13.86 -20.21
C LYS A 181 13.61 12.42 -19.72
N LEU A 182 14.34 11.48 -20.30
CA LEU A 182 14.32 10.10 -19.79
C LEU A 182 14.80 10.05 -18.35
N TYR A 183 14.26 9.10 -17.61
CA TYR A 183 14.55 8.92 -16.19
C TYR A 183 16.05 8.82 -15.89
N ASP A 184 16.50 9.67 -15.00
CA ASP A 184 17.77 9.61 -14.29
C ASP A 184 17.51 9.81 -12.80
N ALA A 185 17.95 8.88 -11.96
CA ALA A 185 17.63 8.87 -10.53
C ALA A 185 18.19 10.10 -9.78
N ASP A 186 19.35 10.60 -10.18
CA ASP A 186 20.00 11.71 -9.53
C ASP A 186 19.36 13.05 -9.94
N GLU A 187 18.97 13.20 -11.21
CA GLU A 187 18.23 14.37 -11.68
C GLU A 187 16.83 14.44 -11.05
N VAL A 188 16.13 13.30 -10.94
CA VAL A 188 14.84 13.24 -10.25
C VAL A 188 14.98 13.57 -8.77
N LEU A 189 16.05 13.13 -8.10
CA LEU A 189 16.28 13.48 -6.69
C LEU A 189 16.54 14.99 -6.51
N LYS A 190 17.23 15.64 -7.44
CA LYS A 190 17.39 17.10 -7.44
C LYS A 190 16.05 17.81 -7.61
N GLU A 191 15.23 17.37 -8.54
CA GLU A 191 13.89 17.90 -8.75
C GLU A 191 13.01 17.75 -7.51
N ILE A 192 13.06 16.59 -6.84
CA ILE A 192 12.37 16.34 -5.57
C ILE A 192 12.84 17.36 -4.51
N ALA A 193 14.14 17.58 -4.38
CA ALA A 193 14.70 18.55 -3.42
C ALA A 193 14.24 20.00 -3.70
N ASP A 194 14.03 20.35 -4.96
CA ASP A 194 13.50 21.64 -5.36
C ASP A 194 12.00 21.82 -5.07
N VAL A 195 11.22 20.74 -5.22
CA VAL A 195 9.75 20.77 -5.13
C VAL A 195 9.25 20.48 -3.72
N VAL A 196 9.93 19.61 -2.98
CA VAL A 196 9.48 19.12 -1.67
C VAL A 196 10.31 19.80 -0.56
N PRO A 197 9.74 20.75 0.21
CA PRO A 197 10.50 21.57 1.15
C PRO A 197 11.30 20.79 2.20
N PHE A 198 10.75 19.66 2.68
CA PHE A 198 11.44 18.85 3.69
C PHE A 198 12.53 17.91 3.10
N PHE A 199 12.71 17.90 1.76
CA PHE A 199 13.81 17.27 1.05
C PHE A 199 14.91 18.25 0.61
N LYS A 200 14.78 19.54 0.90
CA LYS A 200 15.61 20.61 0.34
C LYS A 200 17.13 20.39 0.46
N GLY A 201 17.58 19.77 1.53
CA GLY A 201 18.99 19.44 1.73
C GLY A 201 19.40 18.05 1.30
N VAL A 202 18.48 17.27 0.69
CA VAL A 202 18.78 15.89 0.26
C VAL A 202 19.51 15.92 -1.07
N SER A 203 20.68 15.27 -1.12
CA SER A 203 21.39 14.97 -2.37
C SER A 203 22.02 13.59 -2.28
N ARG A 204 22.35 13.00 -3.43
CA ARG A 204 22.97 11.67 -3.48
C ARG A 204 24.25 11.60 -2.65
N GLU A 205 25.09 12.63 -2.71
CA GLU A 205 26.36 12.70 -1.98
C GLU A 205 26.11 12.76 -0.47
N ARG A 206 25.15 13.58 -0.03
CA ARG A 206 24.84 13.79 1.39
C ARG A 206 24.16 12.59 2.03
N LEU A 207 23.44 11.75 1.28
CA LEU A 207 22.85 10.53 1.81
C LEU A 207 23.90 9.56 2.36
N GLY A 208 25.10 9.50 1.77
CA GLY A 208 26.15 8.59 2.22
C GLY A 208 25.65 7.14 2.33
N ASN A 209 26.15 6.40 3.32
CA ASN A 209 25.76 5.01 3.56
C ASN A 209 24.58 4.86 4.55
N LEU A 210 24.33 5.87 5.38
CA LEU A 210 23.33 5.80 6.46
C LEU A 210 22.01 6.45 6.08
N GLY A 211 21.99 7.33 5.08
CA GLY A 211 20.84 8.14 4.72
C GLY A 211 20.59 9.31 5.70
N LEU A 212 19.59 10.14 5.39
CA LEU A 212 19.19 11.32 6.13
C LEU A 212 17.72 11.27 6.53
N GLN A 213 17.41 11.67 7.77
CA GLN A 213 16.01 11.75 8.24
C GLN A 213 15.40 13.11 7.89
N TRP A 214 14.39 13.13 7.03
CA TRP A 214 13.71 14.39 6.71
C TRP A 214 12.87 14.93 7.90
N PRO A 215 12.61 16.26 8.01
CA PRO A 215 13.13 17.35 7.19
C PRO A 215 14.66 17.48 7.19
N VAL A 216 15.23 17.68 5.98
CA VAL A 216 16.66 17.95 5.80
C VAL A 216 16.82 19.41 5.39
N GLN A 217 17.59 20.19 6.16
CA GLN A 217 17.83 21.60 5.90
C GLN A 217 18.74 21.78 4.68
N GLU A 218 18.78 22.99 4.12
CA GLU A 218 19.63 23.32 2.95
C GLU A 218 21.12 22.99 3.16
N ASP A 219 21.60 23.11 4.39
CA ASP A 219 23.00 22.79 4.76
C ASP A 219 23.24 21.26 4.88
N GLY A 220 22.20 20.44 4.76
CA GLY A 220 22.24 18.99 4.89
C GLY A 220 22.00 18.47 6.31
N THR A 221 21.70 19.34 7.26
CA THR A 221 21.35 18.92 8.63
C THR A 221 20.02 18.18 8.63
N ASP A 222 20.02 16.95 9.12
CA ASP A 222 18.85 16.11 9.24
C ASP A 222 18.07 16.29 10.55
N THR A 223 16.80 15.92 10.58
CA THR A 223 15.91 16.08 11.75
C THR A 223 15.59 14.73 12.38
N LYS A 224 16.31 14.39 13.45
CA LYS A 224 16.12 13.11 14.16
C LYS A 224 14.87 13.04 15.03
N ILE A 225 14.43 14.18 15.56
CA ILE A 225 13.27 14.28 16.46
C ILE A 225 12.30 15.32 15.93
N LEU A 226 11.10 14.88 15.54
CA LEU A 226 10.00 15.77 15.15
C LEU A 226 9.32 16.37 16.37
N HIS A 227 8.72 17.55 16.19
CA HIS A 227 7.91 18.23 17.20
C HIS A 227 8.63 18.47 18.53
N LYS A 228 9.94 18.74 18.47
CA LYS A 228 10.74 18.98 19.67
C LYS A 228 10.30 20.21 20.44
N GLU A 229 10.03 21.31 19.74
CA GLU A 229 9.62 22.59 20.35
C GLU A 229 8.12 22.85 20.23
N THR A 230 7.50 22.51 19.08
CA THR A 230 6.09 22.79 18.79
C THR A 230 5.53 21.86 17.72
N PHE A 231 4.22 21.80 17.63
CA PHE A 231 3.52 21.21 16.48
C PHE A 231 3.29 22.26 15.40
N LYS A 232 3.35 21.85 14.13
CA LYS A 232 3.15 22.75 12.97
C LYS A 232 1.80 23.51 13.02
N LEU A 233 0.76 22.87 13.55
CA LEU A 233 -0.58 23.45 13.68
C LEU A 233 -0.87 24.04 15.07
N GLY A 234 0.14 24.26 15.91
CA GLY A 234 -0.03 24.71 17.28
C GLY A 234 -0.36 23.57 18.25
N LYS A 235 -1.21 23.81 19.24
CA LYS A 235 -1.59 22.79 20.23
C LYS A 235 -2.31 21.63 19.58
N GLY A 236 -2.00 20.40 20.00
CA GLY A 236 -2.70 19.20 19.57
C GLY A 236 -4.19 19.26 19.94
N ARG A 237 -5.03 18.76 19.05
CA ARG A 237 -6.47 18.60 19.31
C ARG A 237 -6.72 17.15 19.63
N ILE A 238 -7.24 16.89 20.83
CA ILE A 238 -7.59 15.55 21.30
C ILE A 238 -9.06 15.32 20.96
N LYS A 239 -9.35 14.20 20.28
CA LYS A 239 -10.71 13.80 19.94
C LYS A 239 -11.01 12.46 20.61
N TYR A 240 -12.12 12.39 21.32
CA TYR A 240 -12.64 11.15 21.88
C TYR A 240 -13.55 10.46 20.87
N PHE A 241 -13.38 9.16 20.72
CA PHE A 241 -14.22 8.31 19.87
C PHE A 241 -14.79 7.18 20.71
N ASP A 242 -16.12 7.05 20.67
CA ASP A 242 -16.79 5.88 21.22
C ASP A 242 -16.59 4.67 20.28
N TRP A 243 -16.36 3.50 20.91
CA TRP A 243 -16.39 2.27 20.15
C TRP A 243 -17.81 1.97 19.65
N LYS A 244 -17.95 1.66 18.38
CA LYS A 244 -19.20 1.22 17.77
C LYS A 244 -18.96 -0.13 17.08
N GLU A 245 -19.85 -1.09 17.35
CA GLU A 245 -19.83 -2.35 16.62
C GLU A 245 -20.14 -2.11 15.14
N SER A 246 -19.38 -2.74 14.26
CA SER A 246 -19.59 -2.64 12.80
C SER A 246 -21.03 -3.01 12.43
N GLN A 247 -21.68 -2.23 11.56
CA GLN A 247 -23.01 -2.55 11.05
C GLN A 247 -23.04 -3.90 10.31
N GLU A 248 -21.95 -4.26 9.64
CA GLU A 248 -21.84 -5.56 8.99
C GLU A 248 -21.96 -6.69 10.00
N ILE A 249 -21.23 -6.63 11.12
CA ILE A 249 -21.32 -7.62 12.20
C ILE A 249 -22.74 -7.67 12.76
N LYS A 250 -23.31 -6.50 13.12
CA LYS A 250 -24.67 -6.44 13.68
C LYS A 250 -25.72 -7.07 12.77
N ASN A 251 -25.67 -6.74 11.48
CA ASN A 251 -26.69 -7.17 10.53
C ASN A 251 -26.57 -8.64 10.16
N ASN A 252 -25.38 -9.22 10.21
CA ASN A 252 -25.08 -10.54 9.68
C ASN A 252 -24.77 -11.60 10.75
N LYS A 253 -24.67 -11.23 12.02
CA LYS A 253 -24.26 -12.12 13.13
C LYS A 253 -25.12 -13.40 13.26
N LYS A 254 -26.37 -13.36 12.86
CA LYS A 254 -27.26 -14.52 12.90
C LYS A 254 -26.90 -15.57 11.85
N ASP A 255 -26.61 -15.12 10.63
CA ASP A 255 -26.34 -15.98 9.48
C ASP A 255 -24.84 -16.32 9.37
N TYR A 256 -23.98 -15.43 9.86
CA TYR A 256 -22.52 -15.57 9.86
C TYR A 256 -21.97 -15.32 11.28
N PRO A 257 -22.07 -16.33 12.18
CA PRO A 257 -21.77 -16.13 13.60
C PRO A 257 -20.27 -16.03 13.92
N LEU A 258 -19.39 -16.38 13.00
CA LEU A 258 -17.95 -16.31 13.18
C LEU A 258 -17.38 -15.00 12.61
N ILE A 259 -16.38 -14.46 13.27
CA ILE A 259 -15.59 -13.31 12.79
C ILE A 259 -14.34 -13.87 12.11
N LEU A 260 -14.19 -13.58 10.83
CA LEU A 260 -12.95 -13.83 10.11
C LEU A 260 -11.96 -12.69 10.36
N THR A 261 -10.75 -13.04 10.77
CA THR A 261 -9.60 -12.14 10.76
C THR A 261 -8.50 -12.68 9.84
N THR A 262 -7.88 -11.81 9.07
CA THR A 262 -6.77 -12.16 8.20
C THR A 262 -5.47 -11.50 8.66
N SER A 263 -4.35 -12.18 8.50
CA SER A 263 -3.03 -11.64 8.80
C SER A 263 -1.95 -12.34 7.97
N ARG A 264 -0.72 -12.38 8.46
CA ARG A 264 0.45 -12.94 7.78
C ARG A 264 1.13 -13.96 8.67
N VAL A 265 1.85 -14.88 8.04
CA VAL A 265 2.83 -15.73 8.70
C VAL A 265 4.23 -15.16 8.52
N LEU A 266 5.18 -15.57 9.36
CA LEU A 266 6.56 -15.03 9.32
C LEU A 266 7.30 -15.37 8.03
N GLN A 267 6.93 -16.48 7.36
CA GLN A 267 7.57 -16.97 6.15
C GLN A 267 7.19 -16.20 4.90
N HIS A 268 6.03 -15.54 4.93
CA HIS A 268 5.52 -14.81 3.77
C HIS A 268 5.27 -13.33 4.05
N TYR A 269 5.59 -12.51 3.06
CA TYR A 269 5.44 -11.07 3.12
C TYR A 269 4.23 -10.61 2.32
N ASN A 270 3.30 -9.92 2.97
CA ASN A 270 2.07 -9.37 2.40
C ASN A 270 1.27 -10.44 1.60
N ALA A 271 0.98 -10.21 0.31
CA ALA A 271 0.30 -11.18 -0.57
C ALA A 271 1.23 -12.32 -1.05
N ALA A 272 2.42 -12.43 -0.49
CA ALA A 272 3.45 -13.42 -0.84
C ALA A 272 3.90 -13.44 -2.31
N THR A 273 3.56 -12.43 -3.10
CA THR A 273 3.90 -12.37 -4.53
C THR A 273 5.38 -12.64 -4.79
N MET A 274 6.28 -12.12 -3.96
CA MET A 274 7.72 -12.40 -4.06
C MET A 274 8.12 -13.65 -3.26
N THR A 275 7.68 -13.77 -2.00
CA THR A 275 8.19 -14.78 -1.08
C THR A 275 7.76 -16.20 -1.39
N ARG A 276 6.60 -16.42 -2.02
CA ARG A 276 6.18 -17.75 -2.51
C ARG A 276 7.02 -18.24 -3.71
N ARG A 277 7.79 -17.34 -4.34
CA ARG A 277 8.75 -17.70 -5.42
C ARG A 277 10.16 -17.96 -4.90
N THR A 278 10.32 -18.05 -3.59
CA THR A 278 11.56 -18.41 -2.89
C THR A 278 11.41 -19.74 -2.17
N LYS A 279 12.46 -20.18 -1.48
CA LYS A 279 12.42 -21.41 -0.67
C LYS A 279 11.44 -21.35 0.51
N ASN A 280 10.87 -20.19 0.83
CA ASN A 280 9.85 -20.03 1.87
C ASN A 280 8.58 -20.85 1.57
N ILE A 281 8.29 -21.10 0.29
CA ILE A 281 7.21 -21.97 -0.15
C ILE A 281 7.34 -23.40 0.38
N ASN A 282 8.57 -23.88 0.65
CA ASN A 282 8.81 -25.20 1.22
C ASN A 282 8.51 -25.29 2.72
N ILE A 283 8.26 -24.16 3.38
CA ILE A 283 7.93 -24.09 4.82
C ILE A 283 6.43 -23.84 5.01
N VAL A 284 5.85 -22.96 4.21
CA VAL A 284 4.41 -22.65 4.19
C VAL A 284 4.00 -22.56 2.72
N ASP A 285 3.13 -23.43 2.27
CA ASP A 285 2.72 -23.62 0.87
C ASP A 285 1.21 -23.43 0.63
N GLU A 286 0.42 -23.22 1.71
CA GLU A 286 -1.02 -23.00 1.62
C GLU A 286 -1.55 -22.06 2.72
N ASP A 287 -2.71 -21.44 2.48
CA ASP A 287 -3.47 -20.74 3.52
C ASP A 287 -4.24 -21.76 4.37
N ILE A 288 -4.08 -21.69 5.69
CA ILE A 288 -4.72 -22.59 6.67
C ILE A 288 -5.80 -21.83 7.44
N LEU A 289 -6.96 -22.45 7.65
CA LEU A 289 -8.02 -21.91 8.49
C LEU A 289 -7.83 -22.38 9.94
N LEU A 290 -7.44 -21.46 10.84
CA LEU A 290 -7.36 -21.73 12.25
C LEU A 290 -8.74 -21.62 12.89
N VAL A 291 -9.15 -22.66 13.62
CA VAL A 291 -10.47 -22.77 14.27
C VAL A 291 -10.30 -23.14 15.72
N HIS A 292 -10.98 -22.43 16.63
CA HIS A 292 -10.97 -22.75 18.06
C HIS A 292 -11.60 -24.13 18.33
N PRO A 293 -11.10 -24.95 19.29
CA PRO A 293 -11.60 -26.30 19.57
C PRO A 293 -13.11 -26.39 19.81
N LYS A 294 -13.71 -25.41 20.48
CA LYS A 294 -15.17 -25.40 20.71
C LYS A 294 -15.94 -25.15 19.41
N ASP A 295 -15.46 -24.22 18.57
CA ASP A 295 -16.09 -23.93 17.28
C ASP A 295 -15.95 -25.09 16.30
N ALA A 296 -14.80 -25.76 16.32
CA ALA A 296 -14.53 -26.97 15.56
C ALA A 296 -15.48 -28.12 15.96
N LYS A 297 -15.61 -28.34 17.28
CA LYS A 297 -16.53 -29.38 17.82
C LYS A 297 -17.97 -29.16 17.39
N HIS A 298 -18.47 -27.91 17.43
CA HIS A 298 -19.82 -27.56 17.00
C HIS A 298 -20.07 -27.78 15.51
N ARG A 299 -19.02 -27.90 14.71
CA ARG A 299 -19.05 -28.05 13.26
C ARG A 299 -18.51 -29.39 12.79
N GLU A 300 -18.20 -30.26 13.73
CA GLU A 300 -17.64 -31.61 13.48
C GLU A 300 -16.36 -31.58 12.64
N LEU A 301 -15.51 -30.56 12.87
CA LEU A 301 -14.25 -30.35 12.14
C LEU A 301 -13.07 -30.89 12.96
N ASN A 302 -12.12 -31.50 12.26
CA ASN A 302 -10.83 -31.97 12.79
C ASN A 302 -9.68 -31.29 12.03
N THR A 303 -8.51 -31.26 12.64
CA THR A 303 -7.29 -30.83 11.95
C THR A 303 -7.01 -31.71 10.73
N GLY A 304 -6.79 -31.09 9.59
CA GLY A 304 -6.59 -31.75 8.30
C GLY A 304 -7.84 -31.83 7.42
N ASP A 305 -9.04 -31.60 7.96
CA ASP A 305 -10.26 -31.50 7.15
C ASP A 305 -10.20 -30.27 6.25
N VAL A 306 -10.95 -30.32 5.14
CA VAL A 306 -11.19 -29.15 4.28
C VAL A 306 -12.56 -28.57 4.61
N ALA A 307 -12.58 -27.35 5.09
CA ALA A 307 -13.82 -26.64 5.42
C ALA A 307 -14.15 -25.56 4.40
N ARG A 308 -15.44 -25.38 4.13
CA ARG A 308 -15.97 -24.26 3.36
C ARG A 308 -16.14 -23.04 4.28
N LEU A 309 -15.33 -22.01 4.03
CA LEU A 309 -15.49 -20.69 4.63
C LEU A 309 -16.31 -19.82 3.69
N TYR A 310 -17.42 -19.25 4.17
CA TYR A 310 -18.31 -18.45 3.32
C TYR A 310 -18.86 -17.21 4.01
N SER A 311 -19.24 -16.24 3.23
CA SER A 311 -19.90 -15.00 3.64
C SER A 311 -21.03 -14.66 2.65
N GLY A 312 -21.69 -13.53 2.83
CA GLY A 312 -22.67 -13.03 1.85
C GLY A 312 -22.06 -12.63 0.48
N ARG A 313 -20.73 -12.72 0.32
CA ARG A 313 -20.01 -12.32 -0.91
C ARG A 313 -19.51 -13.50 -1.73
N GLY A 314 -19.13 -14.58 -1.07
CA GLY A 314 -18.59 -15.75 -1.74
C GLY A 314 -18.16 -16.82 -0.74
N GLU A 315 -17.41 -17.78 -1.24
CA GLU A 315 -16.91 -18.92 -0.47
C GLU A 315 -15.52 -19.35 -0.95
N VAL A 316 -14.77 -19.95 -0.03
CA VAL A 316 -13.47 -20.56 -0.28
C VAL A 316 -13.33 -21.86 0.51
N ALA A 317 -12.56 -22.80 -0.01
CA ALA A 317 -12.25 -24.06 0.68
C ALA A 317 -10.84 -23.96 1.27
N LEU A 318 -10.69 -24.22 2.57
CA LEU A 318 -9.42 -24.14 3.28
C LEU A 318 -9.23 -25.36 4.17
N LYS A 319 -7.99 -25.82 4.28
CA LYS A 319 -7.60 -26.85 5.23
C LYS A 319 -7.65 -26.30 6.66
N VAL A 320 -8.17 -27.08 7.58
CA VAL A 320 -8.40 -26.70 8.98
C VAL A 320 -7.22 -27.09 9.88
N GLU A 321 -6.83 -26.18 10.76
CA GLU A 321 -6.06 -26.46 11.97
C GLU A 321 -6.91 -26.10 13.19
N VAL A 322 -7.24 -27.10 14.00
CA VAL A 322 -7.93 -26.89 15.29
C VAL A 322 -6.91 -26.49 16.34
N THR A 323 -7.04 -25.28 16.90
CA THR A 323 -6.04 -24.70 17.80
C THR A 323 -6.62 -23.67 18.75
N ASP A 324 -6.04 -23.52 19.93
CA ASP A 324 -6.35 -22.49 20.91
C ASP A 324 -5.64 -21.14 20.68
N LYS A 325 -4.84 -21.04 19.62
CA LYS A 325 -4.21 -19.77 19.17
C LYS A 325 -5.24 -18.71 18.77
N VAL A 326 -6.46 -19.12 18.41
CA VAL A 326 -7.58 -18.24 18.10
C VAL A 326 -8.64 -18.33 19.21
N LYS A 327 -9.42 -17.26 19.39
CA LYS A 327 -10.50 -17.22 20.39
C LYS A 327 -11.77 -17.88 19.85
N GLU A 328 -12.62 -18.41 20.76
CA GLU A 328 -13.97 -18.85 20.42
C GLU A 328 -14.76 -17.76 19.66
N GLY A 329 -15.42 -18.11 18.60
CA GLY A 329 -16.15 -17.19 17.72
C GLY A 329 -15.29 -16.45 16.68
N ILE A 330 -13.97 -16.70 16.66
CA ILE A 330 -13.04 -16.09 15.71
C ILE A 330 -12.34 -17.18 14.92
N VAL A 331 -12.31 -17.03 13.61
CA VAL A 331 -11.47 -17.84 12.72
C VAL A 331 -10.41 -16.96 12.07
N PHE A 332 -9.25 -17.54 11.83
CA PHE A 332 -8.10 -16.85 11.26
C PHE A 332 -7.59 -17.59 10.03
N THR A 333 -7.19 -16.85 9.02
CA THR A 333 -6.43 -17.38 7.89
C THR A 333 -5.48 -16.32 7.34
N THR A 334 -4.66 -16.69 6.37
CA THR A 334 -3.84 -15.76 5.60
C THR A 334 -4.47 -15.51 4.22
N PHE A 335 -3.85 -14.68 3.38
CA PHE A 335 -4.26 -14.45 1.99
C PHE A 335 -3.02 -14.43 1.07
N HIS A 336 -2.06 -15.31 1.41
CA HIS A 336 -0.79 -15.39 0.70
C HIS A 336 -0.89 -16.12 -0.64
N PHE A 337 -1.89 -17.00 -0.77
CA PHE A 337 -1.98 -17.93 -1.91
C PHE A 337 -3.21 -17.61 -2.77
N PRO A 338 -3.00 -17.20 -4.04
CA PRO A 338 -4.10 -16.87 -4.95
C PRO A 338 -4.96 -18.09 -5.29
N GLU A 339 -4.45 -19.29 -5.07
CA GLU A 339 -5.19 -20.55 -5.26
C GLU A 339 -6.45 -20.62 -4.37
N HIS A 340 -6.41 -19.96 -3.21
CA HIS A 340 -7.56 -19.93 -2.28
C HIS A 340 -8.40 -18.66 -2.41
N MET A 341 -7.83 -17.55 -2.94
CA MET A 341 -8.52 -16.26 -3.11
C MET A 341 -9.36 -15.85 -1.90
N VAL A 342 -8.77 -15.87 -0.70
CA VAL A 342 -9.48 -15.60 0.57
C VAL A 342 -10.27 -14.29 0.55
N ASN A 343 -9.84 -13.30 -0.21
CA ASN A 343 -10.57 -12.06 -0.36
C ASN A 343 -11.92 -12.17 -1.12
N MET A 344 -12.27 -13.33 -1.62
CA MET A 344 -13.64 -13.62 -2.10
C MET A 344 -14.69 -13.52 -0.99
N VAL A 345 -14.30 -13.76 0.27
CA VAL A 345 -15.22 -13.72 1.43
C VAL A 345 -15.13 -12.45 2.25
N THR A 346 -14.13 -11.59 2.01
CA THR A 346 -13.94 -10.34 2.76
C THR A 346 -14.75 -9.19 2.15
N GLY A 347 -14.91 -8.09 2.89
CA GLY A 347 -15.68 -6.93 2.47
C GLY A 347 -14.95 -5.60 2.67
N HIS A 348 -15.49 -4.52 2.08
CA HIS A 348 -14.93 -3.17 2.14
C HIS A 348 -15.23 -2.41 3.44
N GLY A 349 -15.66 -3.11 4.49
CA GLY A 349 -15.97 -2.46 5.76
C GLY A 349 -14.79 -1.60 6.23
N LYS A 350 -15.01 -0.31 6.40
CA LYS A 350 -14.03 0.64 6.92
C LYS A 350 -14.65 1.49 8.01
N ASP A 351 -13.83 2.01 8.88
CA ASP A 351 -14.24 3.03 9.83
C ASP A 351 -14.37 4.38 9.11
N GLU A 352 -15.55 5.00 9.19
CA GLU A 352 -15.84 6.25 8.48
C GLU A 352 -15.11 7.46 9.04
N GLU A 353 -14.67 7.41 10.30
CA GLU A 353 -14.05 8.54 10.99
C GLU A 353 -12.52 8.51 10.94
N THR A 354 -11.92 7.33 10.82
CA THR A 354 -10.46 7.16 10.92
C THR A 354 -9.79 6.79 9.60
N MET A 355 -10.57 6.51 8.54
CA MET A 355 -10.04 6.14 7.21
C MET A 355 -10.43 7.11 6.11
#